data_a6416e2f24cc19935353fc6568ef0a7a
#
_entry.id   a6416e2f24cc19935353fc6568ef0a7a
#
_cell.length_a   1.000
_cell.length_b   1.000
_cell.length_c   1.000
_cell.angle_alpha   90.00
_cell.angle_beta   90.00
_cell.angle_gamma   90.00
#
_symmetry.space_group_name_H-M   'P 1'
#
loop_
_entity.id
_entity.type
_entity.pdbx_description
1 polymer ?
#
loop_
_entity_poly.entity_id
_entity_poly.type
_entity_poly.pdbx_seq_one_letter_code
_entity_poly.pdbx_strand_id
1 'polypeptide(L)'
;MSGTFEYVRADDVAAAVALVSGDSEAQYLAGGTTQIDLILKDKVLNPERLVDITRLPLRGITRRGNALVVGALTTMEELAADPVIDERAAFVREALLAGASTQLRNMATIGGNLLQRTRCRYFRDPSVAACNKRTPGSGCAAITGPARMHAILGASAHCIALHASDLCVPLVALDAVVHAQGKDGQRTIPLTEFYRLPGDRPDLENALAHGELITAIEIPLLPAGARSGYLKVRDRASYEFALTSAAAALLIEDGVMTEARVALGGVATIPWRAAAAEEVLIGAAPSTVVFREAAEATIVDPFTVTGTAFKVELAKRTIVRMLETVAR
;
A
#
# COMPACT_ATOMS: atom_id res chain seq x y z
N MET A 1 -16.78 8.96 -25.69
CA MET A 1 -18.08 8.51 -25.16
C MET A 1 -17.77 7.82 -23.84
N SER A 2 -18.41 8.19 -22.72
CA SER A 2 -18.32 7.41 -21.49
C SER A 2 -18.95 6.06 -21.78
N GLY A 3 -18.18 4.97 -21.70
CA GLY A 3 -18.71 3.62 -21.86
C GLY A 3 -19.83 3.40 -20.85
N THR A 4 -20.94 2.86 -21.30
CA THR A 4 -21.97 2.32 -20.41
C THR A 4 -21.46 0.99 -19.91
N PHE A 5 -21.44 0.79 -18.60
CA PHE A 5 -21.14 -0.52 -17.98
C PHE A 5 -22.43 -1.11 -17.42
N GLU A 6 -22.50 -2.42 -17.40
CA GLU A 6 -23.53 -3.15 -16.67
C GLU A 6 -23.22 -3.08 -15.17
N TYR A 7 -24.21 -2.83 -14.34
CA TYR A 7 -24.10 -2.88 -12.89
C TYR A 7 -24.87 -4.07 -12.33
N VAL A 8 -24.17 -4.98 -11.66
CA VAL A 8 -24.75 -6.17 -11.04
C VAL A 8 -24.36 -6.20 -9.58
N ARG A 9 -25.29 -6.53 -8.69
CA ARG A 9 -24.99 -6.76 -7.29
C ARG A 9 -24.84 -8.25 -7.03
N ALA A 10 -23.76 -8.64 -6.36
CA ALA A 10 -23.58 -10.03 -5.94
C ALA A 10 -24.33 -10.32 -4.64
N ASP A 11 -24.96 -11.49 -4.57
CA ASP A 11 -25.70 -11.95 -3.39
C ASP A 11 -24.78 -12.57 -2.32
N ASP A 12 -23.71 -13.23 -2.77
CA ASP A 12 -22.70 -13.84 -1.92
C ASP A 12 -21.30 -13.82 -2.56
N VAL A 13 -20.29 -14.28 -1.82
CA VAL A 13 -18.87 -14.28 -2.27
C VAL A 13 -18.68 -15.20 -3.48
N ALA A 14 -19.35 -16.38 -3.51
CA ALA A 14 -19.19 -17.32 -4.61
C ALA A 14 -19.79 -16.77 -5.91
N ALA A 15 -20.96 -16.13 -5.82
CA ALA A 15 -21.60 -15.45 -6.95
C ALA A 15 -20.71 -14.28 -7.44
N ALA A 16 -20.14 -13.47 -6.54
CA ALA A 16 -19.22 -12.40 -6.93
C ALA A 16 -18.01 -12.92 -7.70
N VAL A 17 -17.37 -13.99 -7.19
CA VAL A 17 -16.22 -14.63 -7.84
C VAL A 17 -16.60 -15.22 -9.19
N ALA A 18 -17.74 -15.88 -9.29
CA ALA A 18 -18.22 -16.48 -10.56
C ALA A 18 -18.47 -15.40 -11.64
N LEU A 19 -19.13 -14.28 -11.25
CA LEU A 19 -19.42 -13.16 -12.17
C LEU A 19 -18.15 -12.52 -12.74
N VAL A 20 -17.11 -12.32 -11.92
CA VAL A 20 -15.87 -11.68 -12.38
C VAL A 20 -14.95 -12.69 -13.06
N SER A 21 -14.80 -13.91 -12.55
CA SER A 21 -13.95 -14.92 -13.16
C SER A 21 -14.46 -15.37 -14.55
N GLY A 22 -15.75 -15.27 -14.79
CA GLY A 22 -16.39 -15.65 -16.06
C GLY A 22 -16.34 -14.58 -17.14
N ASP A 23 -15.87 -13.37 -16.82
CA ASP A 23 -15.89 -12.22 -17.73
C ASP A 23 -14.63 -11.37 -17.51
N SER A 24 -13.73 -11.35 -18.50
CA SER A 24 -12.44 -10.64 -18.43
C SER A 24 -12.57 -9.12 -18.26
N GLU A 25 -13.71 -8.55 -18.67
CA GLU A 25 -13.99 -7.12 -18.62
C GLU A 25 -14.79 -6.72 -17.35
N ALA A 26 -15.15 -7.71 -16.51
CA ALA A 26 -15.83 -7.46 -15.25
C ALA A 26 -14.83 -7.08 -14.14
N GLN A 27 -15.24 -6.17 -13.27
CA GLN A 27 -14.47 -5.75 -12.11
C GLN A 27 -15.34 -5.64 -10.87
N TYR A 28 -14.75 -5.91 -9.70
CA TYR A 28 -15.42 -5.69 -8.41
C TYR A 28 -15.56 -4.20 -8.13
N LEU A 29 -16.67 -3.80 -7.54
CA LEU A 29 -16.93 -2.46 -7.01
C LEU A 29 -17.17 -2.55 -5.48
N ALA A 30 -16.24 -2.01 -4.71
CA ALA A 30 -16.38 -1.79 -3.26
C ALA A 30 -16.67 -0.30 -2.98
N GLY A 31 -15.88 0.39 -2.16
CA GLY A 31 -16.03 1.82 -1.88
C GLY A 31 -15.88 2.76 -3.07
N GLY A 32 -15.33 2.30 -4.18
CA GLY A 32 -15.27 3.02 -5.46
C GLY A 32 -14.37 4.26 -5.52
N THR A 33 -13.79 4.70 -4.41
CA THR A 33 -13.09 6.00 -4.26
C THR A 33 -11.88 6.20 -5.18
N THR A 34 -11.31 5.15 -5.72
CA THR A 34 -10.25 5.22 -6.75
C THR A 34 -10.75 4.72 -8.10
N GLN A 35 -11.54 3.65 -8.11
CA GLN A 35 -11.99 3.01 -9.33
C GLN A 35 -12.91 3.92 -10.16
N ILE A 36 -13.85 4.59 -9.51
CA ILE A 36 -14.75 5.53 -10.17
C ILE A 36 -13.99 6.72 -10.77
N ASP A 37 -12.95 7.23 -10.08
CA ASP A 37 -12.05 8.25 -10.64
C ASP A 37 -11.38 7.75 -11.94
N LEU A 38 -10.85 6.51 -11.94
CA LEU A 38 -10.16 5.92 -13.08
C LEU A 38 -11.12 5.66 -14.26
N ILE A 39 -12.38 5.38 -14.00
CA ILE A 39 -13.41 5.15 -15.03
C ILE A 39 -13.93 6.49 -15.60
N LEU A 40 -14.43 7.37 -14.73
CA LEU A 40 -15.19 8.55 -15.16
C LEU A 40 -14.32 9.78 -15.39
N LYS A 41 -13.36 10.04 -14.52
CA LYS A 41 -12.52 11.23 -14.55
C LYS A 41 -11.29 11.02 -15.42
N ASP A 42 -10.50 10.01 -15.10
CA ASP A 42 -9.22 9.76 -15.76
C ASP A 42 -9.39 8.95 -17.06
N LYS A 43 -10.49 8.20 -17.20
CA LYS A 43 -10.83 7.37 -18.38
C LYS A 43 -9.72 6.35 -18.71
N VAL A 44 -9.09 5.82 -17.68
CA VAL A 44 -7.99 4.83 -17.76
C VAL A 44 -8.54 3.40 -17.71
N LEU A 45 -9.69 3.22 -17.05
CA LEU A 45 -10.41 1.95 -16.96
C LEU A 45 -11.72 2.05 -17.74
N ASN A 46 -12.07 0.98 -18.43
CA ASN A 46 -13.32 0.88 -19.16
C ASN A 46 -13.92 -0.53 -18.99
N PRO A 47 -14.35 -0.89 -17.75
CA PRO A 47 -14.98 -2.19 -17.51
C PRO A 47 -16.33 -2.24 -18.26
N GLU A 48 -16.68 -3.40 -18.79
CA GLU A 48 -18.02 -3.64 -19.35
C GLU A 48 -19.02 -3.96 -18.26
N ARG A 49 -18.55 -4.52 -17.11
CA ARG A 49 -19.38 -4.87 -15.95
C ARG A 49 -18.73 -4.47 -14.63
N LEU A 50 -19.54 -3.87 -13.73
CA LEU A 50 -19.18 -3.63 -12.33
C LEU A 50 -20.02 -4.54 -11.43
N VAL A 51 -19.34 -5.38 -10.66
CA VAL A 51 -19.94 -6.28 -9.69
C VAL A 51 -19.86 -5.65 -8.30
N ASP A 52 -20.98 -5.12 -7.82
CA ASP A 52 -21.10 -4.50 -6.50
C ASP A 52 -21.01 -5.56 -5.40
N ILE A 53 -19.99 -5.45 -4.56
CA ILE A 53 -19.72 -6.32 -3.42
C ILE A 53 -20.01 -5.65 -2.07
N THR A 54 -20.55 -4.44 -2.04
CA THR A 54 -20.68 -3.62 -0.82
C THR A 54 -21.59 -4.24 0.25
N ARG A 55 -22.46 -5.19 -0.12
CA ARG A 55 -23.38 -5.86 0.79
C ARG A 55 -22.93 -7.25 1.23
N LEU A 56 -21.79 -7.72 0.74
CA LEU A 56 -21.24 -9.01 1.16
C LEU A 56 -20.82 -8.99 2.64
N PRO A 57 -20.90 -10.10 3.37
CA PRO A 57 -20.54 -10.17 4.79
C PRO A 57 -19.01 -10.21 5.00
N LEU A 58 -18.32 -9.25 4.38
CA LEU A 58 -16.87 -9.10 4.41
C LEU A 58 -16.45 -7.84 5.19
N ARG A 59 -17.24 -7.41 6.17
CA ARG A 59 -17.00 -6.24 7.03
C ARG A 59 -16.85 -6.68 8.49
N GLY A 60 -16.03 -5.95 9.22
CA GLY A 60 -15.82 -6.15 10.65
C GLY A 60 -14.37 -6.50 10.98
N ILE A 61 -14.05 -6.43 12.26
CA ILE A 61 -12.73 -6.67 12.82
C ILE A 61 -12.89 -7.73 13.90
N THR A 62 -12.11 -8.81 13.80
CA THR A 62 -12.15 -9.92 14.75
C THR A 62 -10.74 -10.24 15.22
N ARG A 63 -10.55 -10.36 16.54
CA ARG A 63 -9.27 -10.78 17.12
C ARG A 63 -9.11 -12.29 17.02
N ARG A 64 -7.96 -12.74 16.53
CA ARG A 64 -7.55 -14.16 16.52
C ARG A 64 -6.13 -14.30 17.10
N GLY A 65 -6.05 -14.74 18.35
CA GLY A 65 -4.76 -14.84 19.04
C GLY A 65 -4.04 -13.50 19.12
N ASN A 66 -2.85 -13.40 18.54
CA ASN A 66 -2.07 -12.15 18.45
C ASN A 66 -2.20 -11.46 17.09
N ALA A 67 -3.34 -11.58 16.42
CA ALA A 67 -3.64 -10.88 15.17
C ALA A 67 -5.07 -10.35 15.17
N LEU A 68 -5.34 -9.36 14.31
CA LEU A 68 -6.68 -8.94 13.91
C LEU A 68 -6.96 -9.44 12.49
N VAL A 69 -8.11 -10.04 12.29
CA VAL A 69 -8.65 -10.35 10.96
C VAL A 69 -9.67 -9.26 10.61
N VAL A 70 -9.33 -8.47 9.63
CA VAL A 70 -10.08 -7.30 9.16
C VAL A 70 -10.76 -7.66 7.84
N GLY A 71 -12.08 -7.66 7.81
CA GLY A 71 -12.83 -7.93 6.58
C GLY A 71 -12.52 -6.89 5.49
N ALA A 72 -12.43 -7.33 4.24
CA ALA A 72 -12.00 -6.49 3.13
C ALA A 72 -12.89 -5.25 2.88
N LEU A 73 -14.17 -5.31 3.28
CA LEU A 73 -15.15 -4.22 3.17
C LEU A 73 -15.19 -3.32 4.42
N THR A 74 -14.41 -3.59 5.46
CA THR A 74 -14.21 -2.66 6.58
C THR A 74 -13.64 -1.36 6.03
N THR A 75 -14.18 -0.22 6.45
CA THR A 75 -13.71 1.08 5.98
C THR A 75 -12.40 1.48 6.65
N MET A 76 -11.67 2.39 6.03
CA MET A 76 -10.44 2.95 6.61
C MET A 76 -10.72 3.61 7.97
N GLU A 77 -11.86 4.30 8.11
CA GLU A 77 -12.24 4.98 9.35
C GLU A 77 -12.57 3.99 10.47
N GLU A 78 -13.29 2.89 10.16
CA GLU A 78 -13.58 1.84 11.15
C GLU A 78 -12.31 1.18 11.68
N LEU A 79 -11.36 0.88 10.81
CA LEU A 79 -10.08 0.30 11.24
C LEU A 79 -9.26 1.31 12.05
N ALA A 80 -9.26 2.59 11.68
CA ALA A 80 -8.56 3.64 12.42
C ALA A 80 -9.16 3.90 13.81
N ALA A 81 -10.45 3.59 14.00
CA ALA A 81 -11.15 3.75 15.27
C ALA A 81 -11.05 2.52 16.19
N ASP A 82 -10.47 1.41 15.72
CA ASP A 82 -10.35 0.19 16.52
C ASP A 82 -9.36 0.38 17.68
N PRO A 83 -9.76 0.12 18.95
CA PRO A 83 -8.91 0.36 20.10
C PRO A 83 -7.69 -0.57 20.17
N VAL A 84 -7.77 -1.78 19.60
CA VAL A 84 -6.63 -2.71 19.57
C VAL A 84 -5.57 -2.22 18.59
N ILE A 85 -5.99 -1.62 17.47
CA ILE A 85 -5.07 -0.98 16.52
C ILE A 85 -4.36 0.21 17.18
N ASP A 86 -5.08 1.05 17.93
CA ASP A 86 -4.48 2.18 18.65
C ASP A 86 -3.46 1.72 19.69
N GLU A 87 -3.76 0.67 20.43
CA GLU A 87 -2.89 0.14 21.49
C GLU A 87 -1.69 -0.67 20.98
N ARG A 88 -1.90 -1.55 19.97
CA ARG A 88 -0.96 -2.60 19.59
C ARG A 88 -0.39 -2.47 18.19
N ALA A 89 -0.80 -1.44 17.43
CA ALA A 89 -0.34 -1.16 16.07
C ALA A 89 -0.60 0.31 15.70
N ALA A 90 -0.27 1.25 16.60
CA ALA A 90 -0.58 2.68 16.45
C ALA A 90 -0.18 3.27 15.10
N PHE A 91 0.94 2.83 14.52
CA PHE A 91 1.38 3.29 13.20
C PHE A 91 0.40 2.92 12.06
N VAL A 92 -0.44 1.86 12.22
CA VAL A 92 -1.52 1.54 11.26
C VAL A 92 -2.61 2.62 11.32
N ARG A 93 -3.03 3.01 12.54
CA ARG A 93 -3.98 4.11 12.75
C ARG A 93 -3.43 5.43 12.19
N GLU A 94 -2.19 5.76 12.50
CA GLU A 94 -1.55 6.99 12.03
C GLU A 94 -1.46 7.05 10.50
N ALA A 95 -1.10 5.93 9.84
CA ALA A 95 -1.06 5.84 8.39
C ALA A 95 -2.45 6.02 7.75
N LEU A 96 -3.50 5.41 8.33
CA LEU A 96 -4.88 5.58 7.90
C LEU A 96 -5.32 7.04 8.00
N LEU A 97 -5.06 7.70 9.13
CA LEU A 97 -5.44 9.09 9.37
C LEU A 97 -4.60 10.09 8.54
N ALA A 98 -3.35 9.74 8.20
CA ALA A 98 -2.53 10.53 7.28
C ALA A 98 -2.97 10.41 5.82
N GLY A 99 -3.75 9.39 5.48
CA GLY A 99 -4.30 9.14 4.15
C GLY A 99 -5.68 9.76 3.92
N ALA A 100 -5.99 10.10 2.67
CA ALA A 100 -7.29 10.56 2.21
C ALA A 100 -7.87 11.76 3.00
N SER A 101 -9.17 11.99 2.90
CA SER A 101 -9.97 12.85 3.79
C SER A 101 -10.89 11.98 4.64
N THR A 102 -11.48 12.56 5.70
CA THR A 102 -12.46 11.86 6.54
C THR A 102 -13.62 11.29 5.71
N GLN A 103 -14.14 12.06 4.76
CA GLN A 103 -15.23 11.63 3.87
C GLN A 103 -14.81 10.42 3.03
N LEU A 104 -13.60 10.44 2.46
CA LEU A 104 -13.10 9.32 1.68
C LEU A 104 -12.82 8.09 2.55
N ARG A 105 -12.29 8.25 3.78
CA ARG A 105 -12.04 7.13 4.69
C ARG A 105 -13.32 6.40 5.10
N ASN A 106 -14.45 7.10 5.17
CA ASN A 106 -15.75 6.50 5.45
C ASN A 106 -16.29 5.62 4.31
N MET A 107 -15.74 5.75 3.10
CA MET A 107 -16.13 4.99 1.90
C MET A 107 -15.07 4.01 1.45
N ALA A 108 -13.79 4.39 1.54
CA ALA A 108 -12.67 3.57 1.10
C ALA A 108 -12.52 2.34 2.01
N THR A 109 -12.56 1.16 1.41
CA THR A 109 -12.46 -0.13 2.10
C THR A 109 -11.01 -0.59 2.21
N ILE A 110 -10.71 -1.42 3.20
CA ILE A 110 -9.34 -1.93 3.41
C ILE A 110 -8.87 -2.75 2.21
N GLY A 111 -9.68 -3.69 1.69
CA GLY A 111 -9.34 -4.44 0.47
C GLY A 111 -9.14 -3.54 -0.75
N GLY A 112 -10.03 -2.54 -0.92
CA GLY A 112 -9.88 -1.55 -2.00
C GLY A 112 -8.66 -0.64 -1.84
N ASN A 113 -8.24 -0.35 -0.59
CA ASN A 113 -7.04 0.42 -0.32
C ASN A 113 -5.77 -0.33 -0.76
N LEU A 114 -5.68 -1.65 -0.52
CA LEU A 114 -4.57 -2.46 -1.00
C LEU A 114 -4.49 -2.47 -2.54
N LEU A 115 -5.62 -2.42 -3.22
CA LEU A 115 -5.72 -2.45 -4.69
C LEU A 115 -5.74 -1.07 -5.36
N GLN A 116 -5.51 0.00 -4.60
CA GLN A 116 -5.46 1.34 -5.20
C GLN A 116 -4.31 1.45 -6.19
N ARG A 117 -4.60 1.97 -7.38
CA ARG A 117 -3.61 2.14 -8.43
C ARG A 117 -2.79 3.42 -8.24
N THR A 118 -1.62 3.44 -8.85
CA THR A 118 -0.67 4.55 -8.79
C THR A 118 -1.30 5.93 -9.09
N ARG A 119 -0.67 6.98 -8.55
CA ARG A 119 -1.00 8.39 -8.83
C ARG A 119 -0.05 9.01 -9.88
N CYS A 120 0.70 8.17 -10.60
CA CYS A 120 1.52 8.62 -11.72
C CYS A 120 0.66 9.39 -12.73
N ARG A 121 1.00 10.65 -12.99
CA ARG A 121 0.24 11.52 -13.91
C ARG A 121 0.23 10.97 -15.34
N TYR A 122 1.31 10.35 -15.77
CA TYR A 122 1.43 9.73 -17.09
C TYR A 122 0.53 8.50 -17.25
N PHE A 123 0.34 7.74 -16.16
CA PHE A 123 -0.61 6.64 -16.13
C PHE A 123 -2.07 7.15 -16.16
N ARG A 124 -2.36 8.24 -15.43
CA ARG A 124 -3.72 8.77 -15.29
C ARG A 124 -4.16 9.69 -16.43
N ASP A 125 -3.27 9.97 -17.37
CA ASP A 125 -3.56 10.76 -18.56
C ASP A 125 -3.51 9.86 -19.82
N PRO A 126 -4.67 9.46 -20.39
CA PRO A 126 -4.71 8.64 -21.60
C PRO A 126 -4.11 9.31 -22.85
N SER A 127 -3.95 10.63 -22.86
CA SER A 127 -3.30 11.35 -23.97
C SER A 127 -1.80 11.06 -24.06
N VAL A 128 -1.19 10.60 -22.96
CA VAL A 128 0.21 10.16 -22.94
C VAL A 128 0.30 8.71 -23.40
N ALA A 129 0.73 8.48 -24.63
CA ALA A 129 0.81 7.14 -25.22
C ALA A 129 1.82 6.22 -24.50
N ALA A 130 2.99 6.75 -24.09
CA ALA A 130 4.08 5.97 -23.51
C ALA A 130 3.85 5.65 -22.01
N CYS A 131 3.08 4.58 -21.74
CA CYS A 131 2.85 4.06 -20.41
C CYS A 131 2.71 2.53 -20.41
N ASN A 132 3.79 1.82 -20.11
CA ASN A 132 3.84 0.35 -20.03
C ASN A 132 2.83 -0.26 -19.04
N LYS A 133 2.40 0.51 -18.03
CA LYS A 133 1.38 0.07 -17.06
C LYS A 133 -0.03 0.04 -17.65
N ARG A 134 -0.31 0.87 -18.66
CA ARG A 134 -1.58 0.83 -19.42
C ARG A 134 -1.48 -0.08 -20.64
N THR A 135 -0.39 0.08 -21.40
CA THR A 135 -0.16 -0.61 -22.66
C THR A 135 1.27 -1.18 -22.65
N PRO A 136 1.44 -2.46 -22.33
CA PRO A 136 2.77 -3.09 -22.29
C PRO A 136 3.54 -2.84 -23.61
N GLY A 137 4.82 -2.50 -23.50
CA GLY A 137 5.70 -2.22 -24.65
C GLY A 137 5.64 -0.80 -25.19
N SER A 138 4.76 0.08 -24.66
CA SER A 138 4.64 1.47 -25.16
C SER A 138 5.66 2.46 -24.58
N GLY A 139 6.49 2.04 -23.60
CA GLY A 139 7.49 2.89 -22.95
C GLY A 139 6.98 3.52 -21.65
N CYS A 140 7.80 4.41 -21.07
CA CYS A 140 7.50 5.11 -19.82
C CYS A 140 7.88 6.59 -19.92
N ALA A 141 6.92 7.46 -20.18
CA ALA A 141 7.14 8.91 -20.30
C ALA A 141 7.62 9.56 -18.98
N ALA A 142 7.42 8.91 -17.82
CA ALA A 142 7.87 9.42 -16.54
C ALA A 142 9.39 9.43 -16.38
N ILE A 143 10.13 8.56 -17.09
CA ILE A 143 11.59 8.44 -16.96
C ILE A 143 12.29 9.69 -17.51
N THR A 144 11.77 10.26 -18.59
CA THR A 144 12.33 11.45 -19.24
C THR A 144 11.59 12.74 -18.93
N GLY A 145 10.40 12.64 -18.32
CA GLY A 145 9.56 13.77 -17.97
C GLY A 145 9.66 14.17 -16.48
N PRO A 146 8.85 15.15 -16.04
CA PRO A 146 8.78 15.54 -14.62
C PRO A 146 8.45 14.37 -13.70
N ALA A 147 9.38 13.99 -12.80
CA ALA A 147 9.32 12.75 -12.01
C ALA A 147 9.37 12.95 -10.48
N ARG A 148 9.18 14.17 -9.95
CA ARG A 148 9.28 14.49 -8.52
C ARG A 148 8.58 13.48 -7.60
N MET A 149 7.40 13.00 -8.02
CA MET A 149 6.54 12.08 -7.26
C MET A 149 6.70 10.60 -7.68
N HIS A 150 7.89 10.22 -8.19
CA HIS A 150 8.12 8.86 -8.65
C HIS A 150 9.09 8.09 -7.76
N ALA A 151 9.18 6.77 -7.99
CA ALA A 151 9.98 5.85 -7.20
C ALA A 151 11.48 6.03 -7.43
N ILE A 152 12.26 5.69 -6.39
CA ILE A 152 13.72 5.56 -6.41
C ILE A 152 14.16 4.15 -6.01
N LEU A 153 13.26 3.31 -5.48
CA LEU A 153 13.51 1.92 -5.12
C LEU A 153 12.53 1.00 -5.85
N GLY A 154 12.98 -0.21 -6.16
CA GLY A 154 12.18 -1.21 -6.85
C GLY A 154 11.68 -0.76 -8.23
N ALA A 155 12.26 0.27 -8.81
CA ALA A 155 11.97 0.77 -10.15
C ALA A 155 12.68 -0.07 -11.23
N SER A 156 12.24 0.09 -12.49
CA SER A 156 12.89 -0.52 -13.64
C SER A 156 12.95 0.46 -14.81
N ALA A 157 13.67 0.11 -15.86
CA ALA A 157 13.68 0.86 -17.13
C ALA A 157 12.28 0.93 -17.79
N HIS A 158 11.31 0.14 -17.31
CA HIS A 158 9.97 0.08 -17.86
C HIS A 158 8.93 0.85 -17.04
N CYS A 159 9.17 1.09 -15.73
CA CYS A 159 8.24 1.84 -14.89
C CYS A 159 8.88 2.32 -13.58
N ILE A 160 8.60 3.57 -13.22
CA ILE A 160 9.01 4.21 -11.97
C ILE A 160 7.80 4.69 -11.14
N ALA A 161 6.60 4.16 -11.38
CA ALA A 161 5.39 4.59 -10.68
C ALA A 161 5.41 4.15 -9.21
N LEU A 162 5.01 5.05 -8.30
CA LEU A 162 4.92 4.77 -6.86
C LEU A 162 3.71 3.90 -6.52
N HIS A 163 3.87 3.05 -5.50
CA HIS A 163 2.76 2.55 -4.72
C HIS A 163 2.16 3.69 -3.87
N ALA A 164 0.83 3.81 -3.88
CA ALA A 164 0.17 5.00 -3.37
C ALA A 164 -0.39 4.88 -1.94
N SER A 165 -0.49 3.65 -1.40
CA SER A 165 -1.13 3.41 -0.11
C SER A 165 -0.21 3.73 1.08
N ASP A 166 -0.67 4.61 1.96
CA ASP A 166 -0.04 4.83 3.27
C ASP A 166 -0.23 3.61 4.19
N LEU A 167 -1.42 3.00 4.18
CA LEU A 167 -1.77 1.83 5.00
C LEU A 167 -0.85 0.64 4.74
N CYS A 168 -0.50 0.38 3.49
CA CYS A 168 0.32 -0.78 3.15
C CYS A 168 1.74 -0.71 3.72
N VAL A 169 2.21 0.47 4.13
CA VAL A 169 3.55 0.65 4.70
C VAL A 169 3.66 -0.02 6.09
N PRO A 170 2.81 0.31 7.10
CA PRO A 170 2.84 -0.43 8.36
C PRO A 170 2.36 -1.89 8.21
N LEU A 171 1.48 -2.20 7.26
CA LEU A 171 1.04 -3.58 7.05
C LEU A 171 2.19 -4.49 6.58
N VAL A 172 3.06 -4.01 5.68
CA VAL A 172 4.24 -4.80 5.26
C VAL A 172 5.26 -4.90 6.40
N ALA A 173 5.38 -3.89 7.27
CA ALA A 173 6.20 -3.95 8.49
C ALA A 173 5.69 -4.99 9.48
N LEU A 174 4.39 -5.24 9.54
CA LEU A 174 3.75 -6.22 10.42
C LEU A 174 3.68 -7.63 9.83
N ASP A 175 4.20 -7.87 8.63
CA ASP A 175 4.04 -9.14 7.92
C ASP A 175 2.56 -9.55 7.76
N ALA A 176 1.69 -8.59 7.45
CA ALA A 176 0.27 -8.83 7.25
C ALA A 176 0.02 -9.84 6.12
N VAL A 177 -1.12 -10.53 6.21
CA VAL A 177 -1.50 -11.59 5.25
C VAL A 177 -2.82 -11.23 4.59
N VAL A 178 -2.88 -11.34 3.27
CA VAL A 178 -4.09 -11.16 2.47
C VAL A 178 -4.81 -12.51 2.32
N HIS A 179 -6.09 -12.56 2.66
CA HIS A 179 -6.97 -13.69 2.38
C HIS A 179 -7.74 -13.42 1.10
N ALA A 180 -7.65 -14.33 0.14
CA ALA A 180 -8.32 -14.21 -1.14
C ALA A 180 -9.19 -15.44 -1.43
N GLN A 181 -10.32 -15.23 -2.12
CA GLN A 181 -11.20 -16.25 -2.63
C GLN A 181 -11.22 -16.19 -4.14
N GLY A 182 -10.84 -17.26 -4.80
CA GLY A 182 -10.97 -17.47 -6.24
C GLY A 182 -11.94 -18.60 -6.58
N LYS A 183 -12.09 -18.88 -7.87
CA LYS A 183 -12.92 -20.00 -8.36
C LYS A 183 -12.43 -21.38 -7.86
N ASP A 184 -11.13 -21.51 -7.62
CA ASP A 184 -10.49 -22.75 -7.21
C ASP A 184 -10.38 -22.88 -5.67
N GLY A 185 -10.94 -21.95 -4.92
CA GLY A 185 -10.96 -21.96 -3.45
C GLY A 185 -10.31 -20.72 -2.81
N GLN A 186 -10.01 -20.86 -1.52
CA GLN A 186 -9.39 -19.83 -0.71
C GLN A 186 -7.87 -20.02 -0.68
N ARG A 187 -7.15 -18.88 -0.62
CA ARG A 187 -5.71 -18.89 -0.36
C ARG A 187 -5.29 -17.66 0.46
N THR A 188 -4.12 -17.76 1.06
CA THR A 188 -3.48 -16.65 1.76
C THR A 188 -2.22 -16.23 1.03
N ILE A 189 -1.93 -14.93 1.07
CA ILE A 189 -0.75 -14.34 0.41
C ILE A 189 -0.08 -13.41 1.41
N PRO A 190 1.17 -13.66 1.84
CA PRO A 190 1.93 -12.69 2.63
C PRO A 190 1.98 -11.34 1.90
N LEU A 191 1.80 -10.23 2.61
CA LEU A 191 1.78 -8.91 1.97
C LEU A 191 3.12 -8.57 1.32
N THR A 192 4.22 -9.13 1.81
CA THR A 192 5.55 -9.04 1.21
C THR A 192 5.67 -9.69 -0.16
N GLU A 193 4.77 -10.63 -0.47
CA GLU A 193 4.68 -11.34 -1.75
C GLU A 193 3.49 -10.88 -2.61
N PHE A 194 2.62 -10.04 -2.03
CA PHE A 194 1.39 -9.61 -2.68
C PHE A 194 1.64 -8.65 -3.84
N TYR A 195 2.54 -7.69 -3.68
CA TYR A 195 2.87 -6.72 -4.71
C TYR A 195 4.02 -7.19 -5.58
N ARG A 196 3.95 -6.87 -6.86
CA ARG A 196 4.98 -7.21 -7.84
C ARG A 196 5.83 -6.00 -8.20
N LEU A 197 7.15 -6.19 -8.22
CA LEU A 197 8.05 -5.22 -8.83
C LEU A 197 7.75 -5.12 -10.34
N PRO A 198 7.87 -3.93 -10.94
CA PRO A 198 7.47 -3.71 -12.33
C PRO A 198 8.27 -4.55 -13.32
N GLY A 199 9.57 -4.80 -13.08
CA GLY A 199 10.40 -5.55 -14.02
C GLY A 199 10.16 -5.11 -15.46
N ASP A 200 9.80 -6.07 -16.31
CA ASP A 200 9.38 -5.91 -17.71
C ASP A 200 7.83 -5.90 -17.87
N ARG A 201 7.08 -6.23 -16.81
CA ARG A 201 5.60 -6.35 -16.79
C ARG A 201 4.95 -5.43 -15.74
N PRO A 202 5.09 -4.09 -15.87
CA PRO A 202 4.51 -3.14 -14.92
C PRO A 202 2.98 -3.10 -14.91
N ASP A 203 2.32 -3.72 -15.88
CA ASP A 203 0.87 -3.94 -15.93
C ASP A 203 0.39 -4.92 -14.85
N LEU A 204 1.24 -5.85 -14.40
CA LEU A 204 0.95 -6.81 -13.33
C LEU A 204 1.38 -6.24 -11.98
N GLU A 205 0.45 -5.64 -11.23
CA GLU A 205 0.76 -4.89 -9.99
C GLU A 205 0.77 -5.75 -8.73
N ASN A 206 0.05 -6.89 -8.73
CA ASN A 206 -0.10 -7.77 -7.56
C ASN A 206 -0.22 -9.24 -7.97
N ALA A 207 -0.32 -10.13 -6.98
CA ALA A 207 -0.34 -11.57 -7.14
C ALA A 207 -1.75 -12.16 -7.36
N LEU A 208 -2.82 -11.34 -7.35
CA LEU A 208 -4.16 -11.83 -7.59
C LEU A 208 -4.33 -12.22 -9.06
N ALA A 209 -4.96 -13.37 -9.28
CA ALA A 209 -5.51 -13.71 -10.59
C ALA A 209 -6.80 -12.91 -10.84
N HIS A 210 -7.18 -12.79 -12.11
CA HIS A 210 -8.46 -12.20 -12.45
C HIS A 210 -9.62 -12.97 -11.81
N GLY A 211 -10.55 -12.27 -11.19
CA GLY A 211 -11.67 -12.87 -10.47
C GLY A 211 -11.38 -13.28 -9.03
N GLU A 212 -10.14 -13.22 -8.55
CA GLU A 212 -9.88 -13.38 -7.11
C GLU A 212 -10.35 -12.15 -6.33
N LEU A 213 -11.09 -12.39 -5.27
CA LEU A 213 -11.63 -11.39 -4.36
C LEU A 213 -10.90 -11.41 -3.03
N ILE A 214 -10.35 -10.27 -2.60
CA ILE A 214 -9.84 -10.12 -1.22
C ILE A 214 -11.03 -10.22 -0.27
N THR A 215 -10.96 -11.16 0.68
CA THR A 215 -12.01 -11.36 1.68
C THR A 215 -11.67 -10.77 3.04
N ALA A 216 -10.39 -10.81 3.43
CA ALA A 216 -9.89 -10.24 4.67
C ALA A 216 -8.40 -9.92 4.60
N ILE A 217 -7.92 -9.14 5.56
CA ILE A 217 -6.51 -8.90 5.84
C ILE A 217 -6.25 -9.30 7.29
N GLU A 218 -5.30 -10.20 7.51
CA GLU A 218 -4.80 -10.56 8.83
C GLU A 218 -3.62 -9.65 9.19
N ILE A 219 -3.73 -8.96 10.33
CA ILE A 219 -2.76 -7.98 10.80
C ILE A 219 -2.17 -8.50 12.11
N PRO A 220 -0.94 -9.01 12.14
CA PRO A 220 -0.24 -9.35 13.37
C PRO A 220 -0.09 -8.11 14.26
N LEU A 221 -0.24 -8.31 15.56
CA LEU A 221 -0.10 -7.26 16.56
C LEU A 221 1.33 -7.24 17.11
N LEU A 222 1.82 -6.05 17.37
CA LEU A 222 3.13 -5.87 18.01
C LEU A 222 3.13 -6.47 19.42
N PRO A 223 4.27 -6.90 19.95
CA PRO A 223 4.39 -7.32 21.34
C PRO A 223 4.02 -6.16 22.29
N ALA A 224 3.61 -6.53 23.51
CA ALA A 224 3.34 -5.53 24.54
C ALA A 224 4.62 -4.75 24.87
N GLY A 225 4.50 -3.42 25.00
CA GLY A 225 5.65 -2.54 25.26
C GLY A 225 6.36 -2.05 23.98
N ALA A 226 6.10 -2.64 22.82
CA ALA A 226 6.61 -2.08 21.57
C ALA A 226 5.99 -0.72 21.29
N ARG A 227 6.82 0.23 20.87
CA ARG A 227 6.39 1.56 20.42
C ARG A 227 6.41 1.61 18.91
N SER A 228 5.40 2.21 18.32
CA SER A 228 5.31 2.34 16.86
C SER A 228 4.85 3.73 16.44
N GLY A 229 5.22 4.13 15.22
CA GLY A 229 4.78 5.40 14.66
C GLY A 229 4.91 5.43 13.13
N TYR A 230 4.17 6.36 12.53
CA TYR A 230 4.16 6.60 11.09
C TYR A 230 4.42 8.07 10.78
N LEU A 231 5.46 8.35 10.03
CA LEU A 231 5.83 9.69 9.59
C LEU A 231 5.61 9.81 8.08
N LYS A 232 4.82 10.80 7.66
CA LYS A 232 4.58 11.12 6.25
C LYS A 232 5.09 12.52 5.92
N VAL A 233 6.06 12.60 5.01
CA VAL A 233 6.58 13.85 4.46
C VAL A 233 5.86 14.14 3.15
N ARG A 234 5.28 15.34 3.04
CA ARG A 234 4.45 15.79 1.91
C ARG A 234 4.53 17.31 1.73
N ASP A 235 4.17 17.81 0.55
CA ASP A 235 4.29 19.24 0.19
C ASP A 235 3.23 20.12 0.87
N ARG A 236 2.17 19.57 1.47
CA ARG A 236 1.15 20.32 2.22
C ARG A 236 0.63 19.52 3.44
N ALA A 237 -0.03 20.20 4.36
CA ALA A 237 -0.42 19.66 5.66
C ALA A 237 -1.44 18.50 5.58
N SER A 238 -2.30 18.46 4.57
CA SER A 238 -3.35 17.43 4.43
C SER A 238 -3.65 17.10 2.97
N TYR A 239 -4.29 15.95 2.74
CA TYR A 239 -4.83 15.53 1.44
C TYR A 239 -3.78 15.56 0.32
N GLU A 240 -2.58 14.98 0.60
CA GLU A 240 -1.48 14.87 -0.35
C GLU A 240 -0.82 13.50 -0.21
N PHE A 241 -0.29 12.97 -1.30
CA PHE A 241 0.50 11.74 -1.29
C PHE A 241 1.91 12.01 -0.75
N ALA A 242 2.53 10.97 -0.20
CA ALA A 242 3.85 11.09 0.37
C ALA A 242 4.93 11.35 -0.70
N LEU A 243 5.83 12.28 -0.43
CA LEU A 243 7.16 12.31 -1.06
C LEU A 243 7.98 11.13 -0.54
N THR A 244 7.92 10.91 0.77
CA THR A 244 8.45 9.75 1.47
C THR A 244 7.64 9.54 2.75
N SER A 245 7.55 8.31 3.23
CA SER A 245 7.01 8.00 4.54
C SER A 245 7.79 6.83 5.16
N ALA A 246 7.77 6.75 6.47
CA ALA A 246 8.34 5.63 7.21
C ALA A 246 7.36 5.17 8.29
N ALA A 247 7.15 3.87 8.38
CA ALA A 247 6.57 3.19 9.52
C ALA A 247 7.70 2.51 10.29
N ALA A 248 7.76 2.71 11.60
CA ALA A 248 8.72 2.01 12.45
C ALA A 248 8.06 1.53 13.74
N ALA A 249 8.50 0.36 14.21
CA ALA A 249 8.17 -0.13 15.53
C ALA A 249 9.44 -0.70 16.19
N LEU A 250 9.63 -0.42 17.49
CA LEU A 250 10.76 -0.88 18.27
C LEU A 250 10.26 -1.48 19.59
N LEU A 251 10.80 -2.62 19.99
CA LEU A 251 10.77 -3.11 21.37
C LEU A 251 12.17 -2.89 21.97
N ILE A 252 12.25 -2.17 23.09
CA ILE A 252 13.49 -1.86 23.77
C ILE A 252 13.43 -2.46 25.15
N GLU A 253 14.35 -3.38 25.44
CA GLU A 253 14.49 -4.05 26.73
C GLU A 253 15.94 -3.89 27.22
N ASP A 254 16.11 -3.53 28.47
CA ASP A 254 17.44 -3.30 29.09
C ASP A 254 18.35 -2.34 28.29
N GLY A 255 17.73 -1.36 27.61
CA GLY A 255 18.44 -0.35 26.79
C GLY A 255 18.88 -0.83 25.41
N VAL A 256 18.45 -2.01 24.97
CA VAL A 256 18.77 -2.61 23.67
C VAL A 256 17.48 -2.83 22.87
N MET A 257 17.53 -2.61 21.58
CA MET A 257 16.42 -2.90 20.65
C MET A 257 16.36 -4.41 20.40
N THR A 258 15.39 -5.08 21.03
CA THR A 258 15.18 -6.54 20.89
C THR A 258 14.34 -6.90 19.69
N GLU A 259 13.42 -6.00 19.26
CA GLU A 259 12.69 -6.13 18.02
C GLU A 259 12.66 -4.78 17.27
N ALA A 260 12.77 -4.84 15.97
CA ALA A 260 12.63 -3.70 15.08
C ALA A 260 11.81 -4.07 13.84
N ARG A 261 10.93 -3.17 13.43
CA ARG A 261 10.12 -3.26 12.22
C ARG A 261 10.20 -1.92 11.50
N VAL A 262 10.64 -1.92 10.25
CA VAL A 262 10.79 -0.68 9.48
C VAL A 262 10.29 -0.89 8.04
N ALA A 263 9.45 0.02 7.58
CA ALA A 263 9.02 0.03 6.18
C ALA A 263 8.88 1.45 5.64
N LEU A 264 9.01 1.61 4.33
CA LEU A 264 8.95 2.88 3.62
C LEU A 264 7.80 2.92 2.63
N GLY A 265 7.22 4.12 2.48
CA GLY A 265 6.28 4.47 1.43
C GLY A 265 6.70 5.73 0.68
N GLY A 266 6.07 6.00 -0.45
CA GLY A 266 6.38 7.15 -1.27
C GLY A 266 7.76 7.13 -1.95
N VAL A 267 8.52 6.07 -1.82
CA VAL A 267 9.88 5.93 -2.41
C VAL A 267 10.03 4.73 -3.33
N ALA A 268 9.13 3.76 -3.27
CA ALA A 268 9.24 2.53 -4.04
C ALA A 268 7.97 2.23 -4.86
N THR A 269 8.11 1.32 -5.81
CA THR A 269 7.00 0.85 -6.66
C THR A 269 6.05 -0.09 -5.91
N ILE A 270 6.47 -0.62 -4.77
CA ILE A 270 5.71 -1.43 -3.80
C ILE A 270 5.91 -0.83 -2.40
N PRO A 271 5.10 -1.19 -1.37
CA PRO A 271 5.45 -0.91 0.02
C PRO A 271 6.79 -1.59 0.33
N TRP A 272 7.75 -0.84 0.86
CA TRP A 272 9.14 -1.29 0.94
C TRP A 272 9.53 -1.70 2.36
N ARG A 273 9.67 -3.01 2.62
CA ARG A 273 10.23 -3.50 3.89
C ARG A 273 11.72 -3.20 3.95
N ALA A 274 12.18 -2.58 5.03
CA ALA A 274 13.57 -2.23 5.26
C ALA A 274 14.30 -3.28 6.11
N ALA A 275 14.33 -4.53 5.65
CA ALA A 275 14.91 -5.64 6.42
C ALA A 275 16.39 -5.39 6.80
N ALA A 276 17.18 -4.79 5.92
CA ALA A 276 18.58 -4.43 6.24
C ALA A 276 18.68 -3.38 7.36
N ALA A 277 17.70 -2.46 7.48
CA ALA A 277 17.66 -1.56 8.63
C ALA A 277 17.36 -2.32 9.94
N GLU A 278 16.43 -3.27 9.89
CA GLU A 278 16.06 -4.08 11.05
C GLU A 278 17.24 -4.90 11.57
N GLU A 279 18.07 -5.47 10.67
CA GLU A 279 19.30 -6.18 11.01
C GLU A 279 20.32 -5.28 11.73
N VAL A 280 20.44 -4.02 11.33
CA VAL A 280 21.33 -3.03 11.99
C VAL A 280 20.81 -2.64 13.37
N LEU A 281 19.49 -2.55 13.53
CA LEU A 281 18.84 -2.08 14.75
C LEU A 281 18.81 -3.12 15.86
N ILE A 282 18.53 -4.38 15.51
CA ILE A 282 18.36 -5.47 16.48
C ILE A 282 19.69 -5.75 17.17
N GLY A 283 19.67 -5.76 18.52
CA GLY A 283 20.84 -5.96 19.36
C GLY A 283 21.65 -4.69 19.67
N ALA A 284 21.33 -3.55 19.04
CA ALA A 284 22.00 -2.28 19.27
C ALA A 284 21.26 -1.41 20.31
N ALA A 285 21.98 -0.56 21.01
CA ALA A 285 21.39 0.51 21.82
C ALA A 285 20.88 1.64 20.91
N PRO A 286 19.70 2.24 21.21
CA PRO A 286 19.16 3.34 20.41
C PRO A 286 20.12 4.55 20.37
N SER A 287 20.52 4.95 19.18
CA SER A 287 21.32 6.16 19.00
C SER A 287 21.15 6.72 17.58
N THR A 288 21.35 8.03 17.41
CA THR A 288 21.30 8.67 16.10
C THR A 288 22.33 8.07 15.12
N VAL A 289 23.45 7.54 15.62
CA VAL A 289 24.48 6.88 14.79
C VAL A 289 23.93 5.60 14.20
N VAL A 290 23.41 4.70 15.04
CA VAL A 290 22.79 3.42 14.62
C VAL A 290 21.62 3.67 13.68
N PHE A 291 20.79 4.69 13.95
CA PHE A 291 19.65 5.03 13.08
C PHE A 291 20.09 5.53 11.70
N ARG A 292 21.23 6.23 11.60
CA ARG A 292 21.81 6.61 10.32
C ARG A 292 22.36 5.39 9.56
N GLU A 293 23.05 4.50 10.24
CA GLU A 293 23.54 3.25 9.65
C GLU A 293 22.39 2.40 9.10
N ALA A 294 21.28 2.27 9.87
CA ALA A 294 20.07 1.60 9.42
C ALA A 294 19.44 2.27 8.19
N ALA A 295 19.42 3.61 8.15
CA ALA A 295 18.93 4.36 7.00
C ALA A 295 19.81 4.19 5.75
N GLU A 296 21.14 4.18 5.90
CA GLU A 296 22.08 3.92 4.82
C GLU A 296 21.90 2.48 4.27
N ALA A 297 21.77 1.49 5.15
CA ALA A 297 21.55 0.10 4.76
C ALA A 297 20.25 -0.12 3.96
N THR A 298 19.25 0.77 4.15
CA THR A 298 17.95 0.67 3.46
C THR A 298 18.00 1.20 2.03
N ILE A 299 18.74 2.29 1.78
CA ILE A 299 18.72 3.00 0.50
C ILE A 299 20.02 2.66 -0.28
N VAL A 300 20.02 1.48 -0.86
CA VAL A 300 21.14 0.97 -1.66
C VAL A 300 20.77 1.02 -3.15
N ASP A 301 21.70 1.44 -4.00
CA ASP A 301 21.57 1.51 -5.47
C ASP A 301 20.23 2.12 -5.96
N PRO A 302 19.88 3.34 -5.53
CA PRO A 302 18.61 3.94 -5.91
C PRO A 302 18.55 4.25 -7.41
N PHE A 303 17.47 3.84 -8.06
CA PHE A 303 17.19 4.19 -9.46
C PHE A 303 16.67 5.63 -9.53
N THR A 304 17.55 6.58 -9.83
CA THR A 304 17.17 8.00 -9.90
C THR A 304 17.06 8.50 -11.34
N VAL A 305 16.06 9.35 -11.58
CA VAL A 305 15.90 10.12 -12.81
C VAL A 305 15.86 11.61 -12.47
N THR A 306 15.88 12.49 -13.48
CA THR A 306 15.77 13.93 -13.28
C THR A 306 14.57 14.29 -12.40
N GLY A 307 14.82 14.94 -11.25
CA GLY A 307 13.79 15.36 -10.30
C GLY A 307 13.49 14.38 -9.18
N THR A 308 14.12 13.18 -9.10
CA THR A 308 13.91 12.22 -7.99
C THR A 308 15.09 12.11 -7.02
N ALA A 309 16.30 12.55 -7.38
CA ALA A 309 17.51 12.36 -6.58
C ALA A 309 17.40 12.90 -5.13
N PHE A 310 16.69 14.00 -4.90
CA PHE A 310 16.48 14.57 -3.55
C PHE A 310 15.79 13.58 -2.60
N LYS A 311 15.02 12.61 -3.11
CA LYS A 311 14.30 11.63 -2.30
C LYS A 311 15.22 10.65 -1.59
N VAL A 312 16.43 10.42 -2.10
CA VAL A 312 17.45 9.57 -1.47
C VAL A 312 17.74 10.08 -0.06
N GLU A 313 18.17 11.32 0.04
CA GLU A 313 18.49 11.94 1.33
C GLU A 313 17.24 12.18 2.18
N LEU A 314 16.13 12.57 1.55
CA LEU A 314 14.85 12.76 2.25
C LEU A 314 14.37 11.47 2.90
N ALA A 315 14.47 10.32 2.22
CA ALA A 315 14.08 9.02 2.76
C ALA A 315 14.95 8.62 3.96
N LYS A 316 16.27 8.76 3.87
CA LYS A 316 17.19 8.50 4.97
C LYS A 316 16.85 9.34 6.20
N ARG A 317 16.64 10.63 6.03
CA ARG A 317 16.22 11.52 7.14
C ARG A 317 14.86 11.14 7.72
N THR A 318 13.93 10.68 6.88
CA THR A 318 12.60 10.24 7.33
C THR A 318 12.72 9.00 8.22
N ILE A 319 13.57 8.02 7.85
CA ILE A 319 13.86 6.84 8.67
C ILE A 319 14.45 7.26 10.01
N VAL A 320 15.54 8.04 10.01
CA VAL A 320 16.21 8.51 11.22
C VAL A 320 15.22 9.21 12.15
N ARG A 321 14.45 10.16 11.61
CA ARG A 321 13.45 10.90 12.39
C ARG A 321 12.37 10.01 12.99
N MET A 322 11.91 9.01 12.24
CA MET A 322 10.89 8.09 12.74
C MET A 322 11.46 7.21 13.86
N LEU A 323 12.65 6.66 13.67
CA LEU A 323 13.35 5.86 14.69
C LEU A 323 13.63 6.67 15.97
N GLU A 324 14.09 7.92 15.85
CA GLU A 324 14.26 8.83 17.01
C GLU A 324 12.94 9.11 17.74
N THR A 325 11.82 9.09 17.03
CA THR A 325 10.50 9.33 17.62
C THR A 325 10.02 8.12 18.44
N VAL A 326 10.16 6.92 17.90
CA VAL A 326 9.69 5.67 18.57
C VAL A 326 10.66 5.16 19.64
N ALA A 327 11.92 5.59 19.63
CA ALA A 327 12.91 5.21 20.63
C ALA A 327 12.81 5.99 21.96
N ARG A 328 12.05 7.11 22.00
CA ARG A 328 11.82 7.94 23.20
C ARG A 328 10.82 7.32 24.14
#